data_6f4bd9f27d714b31817f426f55b9f91b
#
_entry.id   6f4bd9f27d714b31817f426f55b9f91b
#
_cell.length_a   1.000
_cell.length_b   1.000
_cell.length_c   1.000
_cell.angle_alpha   90.00
_cell.angle_beta   90.00
_cell.angle_gamma   90.00
#
_symmetry.space_group_name_H-M   'P 1'
#
loop_
_entity.id
_entity.type
_entity.pdbx_description
1 polymer ?
#
loop_
_entity_poly.entity_id
_entity_poly.type
_entity_poly.pdbx_seq_one_letter_code
_entity_poly.pdbx_strand_id
1 'polypeptide(L)'
;MHIAVAGNIGSGKTTLTSLLAKNFKWEPQYEDLDTNPYLHSFYEDMQRWSFNLQIYFLNSRFRRIIEIRKSGKTVIQDRTIYEDAFIFAPNLHGMNLMSTRDFENYKSLFELISSLIQPPDLLIYLRASVPTLVSQIQKRGREYESAIRIDYLKNLNDMYEEWVESYKLGKILFIDVDNLKFSESSEQLGIVIEKVNAELHGLF
;
A
#
# COMPACT_ATOMS: atom_id res chain seq x y z
N MET A 1 8.48 -15.75 -5.93
CA MET A 1 7.18 -15.11 -6.22
C MET A 1 7.02 -13.90 -5.34
N HIS A 2 6.46 -12.82 -5.87
CA HIS A 2 6.23 -11.55 -5.16
C HIS A 2 4.73 -11.24 -5.11
N ILE A 3 4.14 -11.30 -3.93
CA ILE A 3 2.76 -10.91 -3.66
C ILE A 3 2.80 -9.56 -2.95
N ALA A 4 1.88 -8.66 -3.29
CA ALA A 4 1.78 -7.36 -2.64
C ALA A 4 0.36 -7.10 -2.14
N VAL A 5 0.25 -6.42 -0.99
CA VAL A 5 -1.02 -6.00 -0.42
C VAL A 5 -1.12 -4.48 -0.52
N ALA A 6 -2.10 -4.01 -1.28
CA ALA A 6 -2.37 -2.59 -1.48
C ALA A 6 -3.69 -2.17 -0.83
N GLY A 7 -3.84 -0.87 -0.60
CA GLY A 7 -5.07 -0.29 -0.04
C GLY A 7 -4.79 0.95 0.79
N ASN A 8 -5.83 1.71 1.08
CA ASN A 8 -5.73 2.99 1.75
C ASN A 8 -5.21 2.88 3.21
N ILE A 9 -4.89 4.00 3.83
CA ILE A 9 -4.54 4.09 5.25
C ILE A 9 -5.70 3.52 6.07
N GLY A 10 -5.41 2.59 6.99
CA GLY A 10 -6.45 1.95 7.81
C GLY A 10 -7.12 0.72 7.18
N SER A 11 -6.82 0.33 5.93
CA SER A 11 -7.49 -0.82 5.28
C SER A 11 -7.12 -2.20 5.83
N GLY A 12 -6.11 -2.31 6.71
CA GLY A 12 -5.71 -3.59 7.32
C GLY A 12 -4.60 -4.34 6.58
N LYS A 13 -3.85 -3.68 5.69
CA LYS A 13 -2.75 -4.29 4.92
C LYS A 13 -1.78 -5.08 5.76
N THR A 14 -1.22 -4.46 6.79
CA THR A 14 -0.22 -5.08 7.68
C THR A 14 -0.78 -6.34 8.36
N THR A 15 -2.03 -6.29 8.80
CA THR A 15 -2.72 -7.42 9.41
C THR A 15 -2.88 -8.56 8.40
N LEU A 16 -3.38 -8.27 7.19
CA LEU A 16 -3.55 -9.30 6.17
C LEU A 16 -2.21 -9.87 5.73
N THR A 17 -1.18 -9.04 5.53
CA THR A 17 0.19 -9.46 5.22
C THR A 17 0.69 -10.48 6.25
N SER A 18 0.54 -10.17 7.55
CA SER A 18 0.95 -11.07 8.64
C SER A 18 0.18 -12.40 8.63
N LEU A 19 -1.14 -12.35 8.46
CA LEU A 19 -2.00 -13.55 8.46
C LEU A 19 -1.70 -14.48 7.28
N LEU A 20 -1.56 -13.91 6.07
CA LEU A 20 -1.22 -14.69 4.87
C LEU A 20 0.21 -15.22 4.94
N ALA A 21 1.18 -14.42 5.40
CA ALA A 21 2.55 -14.87 5.60
C ALA A 21 2.62 -16.09 6.51
N LYS A 22 1.89 -16.07 7.64
CA LYS A 22 1.81 -17.18 8.59
C LYS A 22 1.16 -18.42 7.96
N ASN A 23 0.04 -18.25 7.25
CA ASN A 23 -0.71 -19.36 6.65
C ASN A 23 0.08 -20.06 5.55
N PHE A 24 0.65 -19.29 4.63
CA PHE A 24 1.37 -19.81 3.46
C PHE A 24 2.86 -20.03 3.69
N LYS A 25 3.38 -19.68 4.88
CA LYS A 25 4.82 -19.69 5.20
C LYS A 25 5.65 -18.83 4.24
N TRP A 26 5.07 -17.71 3.80
CA TRP A 26 5.77 -16.70 3.00
C TRP A 26 6.58 -15.76 3.88
N GLU A 27 7.60 -15.14 3.31
CA GLU A 27 8.39 -14.12 4.00
C GLU A 27 7.68 -12.76 3.97
N PRO A 28 7.28 -12.18 5.12
CA PRO A 28 6.62 -10.88 5.13
C PRO A 28 7.64 -9.74 5.01
N GLN A 29 7.29 -8.73 4.24
CA GLN A 29 8.00 -7.45 4.14
C GLN A 29 7.06 -6.34 4.54
N TYR A 30 7.25 -5.82 5.75
CA TYR A 30 6.42 -4.74 6.29
C TYR A 30 6.95 -3.37 5.90
N GLU A 31 6.06 -2.38 5.89
CA GLU A 31 6.43 -0.98 5.79
C GLU A 31 7.15 -0.53 7.06
N ASP A 32 8.35 0.03 6.89
CA ASP A 32 9.14 0.54 8.00
C ASP A 32 8.75 2.00 8.27
N LEU A 33 7.72 2.18 9.08
CA LEU A 33 7.21 3.50 9.44
C LEU A 33 7.96 4.09 10.64
N ASP A 34 8.40 3.25 11.57
CA ASP A 34 8.97 3.69 12.85
C ASP A 34 10.38 4.29 12.67
N THR A 35 11.13 3.86 11.67
CA THR A 35 12.45 4.40 11.33
C THR A 35 12.41 5.51 10.28
N ASN A 36 11.23 5.88 9.79
CA ASN A 36 11.09 6.93 8.79
C ASN A 36 11.31 8.32 9.42
N PRO A 37 12.41 9.03 9.09
CA PRO A 37 12.76 10.29 9.74
C PRO A 37 11.86 11.46 9.33
N TYR A 38 11.02 11.29 8.29
CA TYR A 38 10.16 12.35 7.76
C TYR A 38 8.69 12.21 8.15
N LEU A 39 8.26 11.02 8.60
CA LEU A 39 6.82 10.73 8.73
C LEU A 39 6.14 11.63 9.77
N HIS A 40 6.74 11.83 10.93
CA HIS A 40 6.20 12.70 11.96
C HIS A 40 6.15 14.16 11.49
N SER A 41 7.27 14.67 11.00
CA SER A 41 7.37 16.05 10.49
C SER A 41 6.43 16.29 9.30
N PHE A 42 6.17 15.29 8.48
CA PHE A 42 5.21 15.40 7.39
C PHE A 42 3.78 15.67 7.90
N TYR A 43 3.33 14.98 8.94
CA TYR A 43 1.99 15.25 9.49
C TYR A 43 1.88 16.60 10.21
N GLU A 44 3.00 17.16 10.69
CA GLU A 44 3.06 18.52 11.25
C GLU A 44 3.03 19.59 10.16
N ASP A 45 3.78 19.40 9.06
CA ASP A 45 3.87 20.33 7.93
C ASP A 45 3.99 19.54 6.60
N MET A 46 2.81 19.15 6.07
CA MET A 46 2.75 18.37 4.83
C MET A 46 3.38 19.11 3.65
N GLN A 47 3.19 20.43 3.54
CA GLN A 47 3.73 21.20 2.42
C GLN A 47 5.27 21.22 2.42
N ARG A 48 5.87 21.33 3.58
CA ARG A 48 7.33 21.36 3.72
C ARG A 48 7.96 19.98 3.44
N TRP A 49 7.31 18.90 3.86
CA TRP A 49 7.94 17.58 3.91
C TRP A 49 7.44 16.57 2.88
N SER A 50 6.43 16.91 2.07
CA SER A 50 5.85 16.00 1.07
C SER A 50 6.87 15.36 0.15
N PHE A 51 7.70 16.17 -0.49
CA PHE A 51 8.71 15.68 -1.42
C PHE A 51 9.74 14.78 -0.74
N ASN A 52 10.26 15.20 0.41
CA ASN A 52 11.25 14.44 1.17
C ASN A 52 10.70 13.07 1.59
N LEU A 53 9.45 13.04 2.09
CA LEU A 53 8.79 11.80 2.47
C LEU A 53 8.60 10.86 1.29
N GLN A 54 8.12 11.37 0.15
CA GLN A 54 7.89 10.56 -1.04
C GLN A 54 9.19 10.00 -1.64
N ILE A 55 10.28 10.78 -1.65
CA ILE A 55 11.61 10.29 -2.05
C ILE A 55 12.12 9.22 -1.09
N TYR A 56 11.92 9.38 0.22
CA TYR A 56 12.30 8.37 1.19
C TYR A 56 11.56 7.04 0.95
N PHE A 57 10.24 7.08 0.76
CA PHE A 57 9.46 5.89 0.46
C PHE A 57 9.87 5.25 -0.86
N LEU A 58 10.06 6.03 -1.91
CA LEU A 58 10.50 5.54 -3.21
C LEU A 58 11.83 4.77 -3.10
N ASN A 59 12.81 5.34 -2.42
CA ASN A 59 14.11 4.71 -2.19
C ASN A 59 14.00 3.43 -1.34
N SER A 60 13.26 3.49 -0.22
CA SER A 60 13.07 2.35 0.67
C SER A 60 12.39 1.18 -0.04
N ARG A 61 11.30 1.43 -0.78
CA ARG A 61 10.56 0.40 -1.51
C ARG A 61 11.36 -0.18 -2.67
N PHE A 62 12.09 0.65 -3.41
CA PHE A 62 12.96 0.16 -4.48
C PHE A 62 14.02 -0.80 -3.95
N ARG A 63 14.68 -0.44 -2.84
CA ARG A 63 15.66 -1.31 -2.17
C ARG A 63 15.03 -2.65 -1.78
N ARG A 64 13.83 -2.64 -1.19
CA ARG A 64 13.10 -3.86 -0.83
C ARG A 64 12.76 -4.74 -2.03
N ILE A 65 12.33 -4.16 -3.16
CA ILE A 65 12.06 -4.92 -4.38
C ILE A 65 13.32 -5.64 -4.87
N ILE A 66 14.49 -4.99 -4.81
CA ILE A 66 15.77 -5.63 -5.14
C ILE A 66 16.06 -6.80 -4.20
N GLU A 67 15.83 -6.64 -2.90
CA GLU A 67 16.01 -7.70 -1.90
C GLU A 67 15.06 -8.87 -2.13
N ILE A 68 13.77 -8.61 -2.36
CA ILE A 68 12.76 -9.62 -2.69
C ILE A 68 13.23 -10.47 -3.87
N ARG A 69 13.72 -9.86 -4.93
CA ARG A 69 14.19 -10.57 -6.12
C ARG A 69 15.43 -11.42 -5.87
N LYS A 70 16.35 -10.92 -5.06
CA LYS A 70 17.58 -11.64 -4.70
C LYS A 70 17.30 -12.82 -3.77
N SER A 71 16.22 -12.79 -3.00
CA SER A 71 15.90 -13.81 -1.99
C SER A 71 15.59 -15.18 -2.59
N GLY A 72 15.05 -15.25 -3.82
CA GLY A 72 14.55 -16.48 -4.46
C GLY A 72 13.34 -17.10 -3.74
N LYS A 73 12.79 -16.46 -2.71
CA LYS A 73 11.67 -16.92 -1.90
C LYS A 73 10.35 -16.34 -2.39
N THR A 74 9.24 -16.91 -1.88
CA THR A 74 7.94 -16.25 -1.97
C THR A 74 7.82 -15.22 -0.86
N VAL A 75 7.60 -13.96 -1.25
CA VAL A 75 7.51 -12.81 -0.35
C VAL A 75 6.15 -12.14 -0.49
N ILE A 76 5.56 -11.75 0.64
CA ILE A 76 4.37 -10.91 0.69
C ILE A 76 4.73 -9.53 1.25
N GLN A 77 4.50 -8.48 0.47
CA GLN A 77 4.89 -7.11 0.77
C GLN A 77 3.67 -6.26 1.17
N ASP A 78 3.79 -5.56 2.30
CA ASP A 78 2.83 -4.52 2.72
C ASP A 78 3.16 -3.23 1.98
N ARG A 79 2.26 -2.82 1.09
CA ARG A 79 2.31 -1.64 0.22
C ARG A 79 3.39 -1.72 -0.88
N THR A 80 3.07 -1.16 -2.02
CA THR A 80 3.92 -1.16 -3.22
C THR A 80 4.50 0.22 -3.52
N ILE A 81 5.53 0.26 -4.35
CA ILE A 81 6.08 1.49 -4.92
C ILE A 81 5.08 2.20 -5.86
N TYR A 82 4.14 1.45 -6.44
CA TYR A 82 3.13 1.98 -7.36
C TYR A 82 2.11 2.85 -6.65
N GLU A 83 1.75 2.54 -5.40
CA GLU A 83 0.83 3.34 -4.60
C GLU A 83 1.39 4.74 -4.30
N ASP A 84 2.71 4.83 -4.04
CA ASP A 84 3.36 6.13 -3.84
C ASP A 84 3.28 6.98 -5.12
N ALA A 85 3.53 6.37 -6.27
CA ALA A 85 3.63 7.08 -7.55
C ALA A 85 2.26 7.42 -8.17
N PHE A 86 1.27 6.57 -8.02
CA PHE A 86 -0.04 6.75 -8.66
C PHE A 86 -1.10 7.34 -7.73
N ILE A 87 -0.87 7.34 -6.42
CA ILE A 87 -1.86 7.78 -5.43
C ILE A 87 -1.29 8.88 -4.52
N PHE A 88 -0.25 8.58 -3.73
CA PHE A 88 0.20 9.52 -2.70
C PHE A 88 0.86 10.77 -3.28
N ALA A 89 1.82 10.66 -4.18
CA ALA A 89 2.49 11.83 -4.76
C ALA A 89 1.55 12.69 -5.61
N PRO A 90 0.69 12.11 -6.49
CA PRO A 90 -0.32 12.89 -7.22
C PRO A 90 -1.33 13.56 -6.29
N ASN A 91 -1.79 12.89 -5.22
CA ASN A 91 -2.69 13.50 -4.25
C ASN A 91 -2.06 14.73 -3.57
N LEU A 92 -0.81 14.61 -3.13
CA LEU A 92 -0.07 15.72 -2.52
C LEU A 92 0.11 16.89 -3.49
N HIS A 93 0.39 16.59 -4.76
CA HIS A 93 0.47 17.62 -5.80
C HIS A 93 -0.90 18.27 -6.06
N GLY A 94 -1.96 17.49 -6.23
CA GLY A 94 -3.33 17.99 -6.45
C GLY A 94 -3.87 18.84 -5.30
N MET A 95 -3.42 18.59 -4.08
CA MET A 95 -3.75 19.38 -2.88
C MET A 95 -2.82 20.59 -2.68
N ASN A 96 -1.93 20.89 -3.61
CA ASN A 96 -0.90 21.95 -3.50
C ASN A 96 0.06 21.77 -2.30
N LEU A 97 0.23 20.53 -1.84
CA LEU A 97 1.17 20.16 -0.77
C LEU A 97 2.55 19.74 -1.33
N MET A 98 2.66 19.54 -2.65
CA MET A 98 3.89 19.31 -3.38
C MET A 98 3.93 20.23 -4.60
N SER A 99 5.05 20.89 -4.85
CA SER A 99 5.19 21.77 -6.02
C SER A 99 5.17 20.96 -7.32
N THR A 100 4.73 21.56 -8.42
CA THR A 100 4.77 20.92 -9.75
C THR A 100 6.19 20.48 -10.11
N ARG A 101 7.21 21.32 -9.83
CA ARG A 101 8.62 20.97 -10.08
C ARG A 101 9.06 19.74 -9.32
N ASP A 102 8.69 19.61 -8.04
CA ASP A 102 9.06 18.49 -7.20
C ASP A 102 8.31 17.22 -7.62
N PHE A 103 7.03 17.36 -7.98
CA PHE A 103 6.21 16.26 -8.48
C PHE A 103 6.76 15.71 -9.82
N GLU A 104 7.11 16.56 -10.77
CA GLU A 104 7.70 16.13 -12.05
C GLU A 104 9.07 15.45 -11.84
N ASN A 105 9.88 15.95 -10.93
CA ASN A 105 11.14 15.31 -10.57
C ASN A 105 10.93 13.92 -9.94
N TYR A 106 9.98 13.81 -9.01
CA TYR A 106 9.59 12.53 -8.40
C TYR A 106 9.11 11.53 -9.46
N LYS A 107 8.21 11.98 -10.36
CA LYS A 107 7.65 11.17 -11.43
C LYS A 107 8.74 10.64 -12.37
N SER A 108 9.64 11.51 -12.82
CA SER A 108 10.76 11.12 -13.67
C SER A 108 11.65 10.06 -13.00
N LEU A 109 11.95 10.22 -11.70
CA LEU A 109 12.72 9.24 -10.95
C LEU A 109 11.97 7.91 -10.82
N PHE A 110 10.66 7.95 -10.54
CA PHE A 110 9.84 6.74 -10.48
C PHE A 110 9.80 6.01 -11.83
N GLU A 111 9.64 6.72 -12.96
CA GLU A 111 9.63 6.14 -14.30
C GLU A 111 10.94 5.41 -14.59
N LEU A 112 12.08 6.01 -14.24
CA LEU A 112 13.38 5.37 -14.36
C LEU A 112 13.47 4.10 -13.51
N ILE A 113 13.09 4.16 -12.23
CA ILE A 113 13.12 3.02 -11.32
C ILE A 113 12.18 1.92 -11.80
N SER A 114 10.96 2.27 -12.23
CA SER A 114 9.95 1.31 -12.66
C SER A 114 10.37 0.52 -13.90
N SER A 115 11.22 1.11 -14.78
CA SER A 115 11.79 0.42 -15.93
C SER A 115 12.78 -0.70 -15.55
N LEU A 116 13.30 -0.68 -14.33
CA LEU A 116 14.29 -1.63 -13.80
C LEU A 116 13.68 -2.74 -12.94
N ILE A 117 12.40 -2.63 -12.63
CA ILE A 117 11.70 -3.58 -11.76
C ILE A 117 10.53 -4.25 -12.50
N GLN A 118 10.10 -5.40 -11.98
CA GLN A 118 8.86 -6.04 -12.43
C GLN A 118 7.78 -5.83 -11.39
N PRO A 119 6.52 -5.74 -11.77
CA PRO A 119 5.41 -5.68 -10.84
C PRO A 119 5.27 -6.97 -10.02
N PRO A 120 4.48 -6.96 -8.94
CA PRO A 120 4.16 -8.17 -8.18
C PRO A 120 3.41 -9.18 -9.06
N ASP A 121 3.62 -10.47 -8.79
CA ASP A 121 2.92 -11.57 -9.46
C ASP A 121 1.42 -11.56 -9.14
N LEU A 122 1.06 -11.09 -7.95
CA LEU A 122 -0.32 -10.87 -7.50
C LEU A 122 -0.39 -9.60 -6.64
N LEU A 123 -1.30 -8.70 -6.99
CA LEU A 123 -1.69 -7.57 -6.16
C LEU A 123 -3.00 -7.90 -5.43
N ILE A 124 -3.00 -7.87 -4.11
CA ILE A 124 -4.21 -8.01 -3.29
C ILE A 124 -4.64 -6.62 -2.87
N TYR A 125 -5.75 -6.13 -3.41
CA TYR A 125 -6.28 -4.82 -3.08
C TYR A 125 -7.36 -4.91 -2.00
N LEU A 126 -7.14 -4.20 -0.88
CA LEU A 126 -8.09 -4.07 0.22
C LEU A 126 -9.00 -2.87 -0.03
N ARG A 127 -10.20 -3.16 -0.55
CA ARG A 127 -11.24 -2.15 -0.73
C ARG A 127 -11.96 -1.90 0.58
N ALA A 128 -12.04 -0.65 1.00
CA ALA A 128 -12.73 -0.25 2.22
C ALA A 128 -13.43 1.10 2.04
N SER A 129 -14.59 1.28 2.63
CA SER A 129 -15.26 2.56 2.69
C SER A 129 -14.54 3.54 3.65
N VAL A 130 -14.67 4.83 3.40
CA VAL A 130 -14.07 5.86 4.27
C VAL A 130 -14.48 5.71 5.74
N PRO A 131 -15.76 5.43 6.08
CA PRO A 131 -16.15 5.16 7.47
C PRO A 131 -15.38 4.00 8.11
N THR A 132 -15.18 2.89 7.38
CA THR A 132 -14.39 1.75 7.85
C THR A 132 -12.93 2.14 8.08
N LEU A 133 -12.33 2.88 7.15
CA LEU A 133 -10.94 3.37 7.30
C LEU A 133 -10.78 4.23 8.55
N VAL A 134 -11.68 5.20 8.75
CA VAL A 134 -11.67 6.09 9.94
C VAL A 134 -11.78 5.27 11.23
N SER A 135 -12.73 4.33 11.28
CA SER A 135 -12.92 3.47 12.45
C SER A 135 -11.66 2.64 12.76
N GLN A 136 -11.01 2.09 11.74
CA GLN A 136 -9.79 1.28 11.92
C GLN A 136 -8.57 2.13 12.31
N ILE A 137 -8.44 3.34 11.77
CA ILE A 137 -7.39 4.31 12.15
C ILE A 137 -7.55 4.68 13.63
N GLN A 138 -8.77 5.01 14.07
CA GLN A 138 -9.06 5.33 15.47
C GLN A 138 -8.79 4.15 16.41
N LYS A 139 -9.21 2.93 16.03
CA LYS A 139 -8.96 1.70 16.80
C LYS A 139 -7.46 1.41 16.96
N ARG A 140 -6.65 1.71 15.93
CA ARG A 140 -5.19 1.55 15.94
C ARG A 140 -4.48 2.54 16.84
N GLY A 141 -4.96 3.78 16.93
CA GLY A 141 -4.53 4.79 17.90
C GLY A 141 -3.11 5.30 17.71
N ARG A 142 -2.57 5.37 16.49
CA ARG A 142 -1.28 6.00 16.23
C ARG A 142 -1.40 7.52 16.36
N GLU A 143 -0.56 8.12 17.19
CA GLU A 143 -0.64 9.54 17.55
C GLU A 143 -0.60 10.47 16.32
N TYR A 144 0.34 10.26 15.40
CA TYR A 144 0.48 11.08 14.19
C TYR A 144 -0.69 10.91 13.21
N GLU A 145 -1.44 9.81 13.27
CA GLU A 145 -2.61 9.60 12.42
C GLU A 145 -3.84 10.38 12.87
N SER A 146 -3.85 10.89 14.11
CA SER A 146 -4.92 11.77 14.59
C SER A 146 -5.05 13.09 13.79
N ALA A 147 -3.96 13.50 13.12
CA ALA A 147 -3.92 14.67 12.24
C ALA A 147 -4.45 14.40 10.82
N ILE A 148 -4.78 13.15 10.47
CA ILE A 148 -5.28 12.81 9.12
C ILE A 148 -6.67 13.40 8.92
N ARG A 149 -6.79 14.29 7.93
CA ARG A 149 -8.05 14.91 7.55
C ARG A 149 -8.91 13.93 6.73
N ILE A 150 -10.22 14.00 6.93
CA ILE A 150 -11.18 13.12 6.21
C ILE A 150 -11.15 13.39 4.70
N ASP A 151 -11.01 14.65 4.27
CA ASP A 151 -10.89 14.99 2.85
C ASP A 151 -9.64 14.39 2.21
N TYR A 152 -8.50 14.39 2.91
CA TYR A 152 -7.28 13.73 2.46
C TYR A 152 -7.50 12.22 2.29
N LEU A 153 -8.10 11.57 3.29
CA LEU A 153 -8.39 10.13 3.25
C LEU A 153 -9.37 9.76 2.14
N LYS A 154 -10.38 10.61 1.91
CA LYS A 154 -11.35 10.44 0.83
C LYS A 154 -10.68 10.57 -0.54
N ASN A 155 -9.89 11.61 -0.77
CA ASN A 155 -9.17 11.79 -2.04
C ASN A 155 -8.27 10.59 -2.34
N LEU A 156 -7.53 10.09 -1.34
CA LEU A 156 -6.75 8.86 -1.51
C LEU A 156 -7.65 7.69 -1.92
N ASN A 157 -8.83 7.54 -1.29
CA ASN A 157 -9.73 6.42 -1.60
C ASN A 157 -10.24 6.48 -3.02
N ASP A 158 -10.64 7.65 -3.50
CA ASP A 158 -11.10 7.87 -4.86
C ASP A 158 -9.97 7.55 -5.87
N MET A 159 -8.73 7.98 -5.60
CA MET A 159 -7.57 7.66 -6.43
C MET A 159 -7.19 6.18 -6.41
N TYR A 160 -7.39 5.48 -5.29
CA TYR A 160 -7.22 4.03 -5.24
C TYR A 160 -8.18 3.32 -6.19
N GLU A 161 -9.47 3.68 -6.17
CA GLU A 161 -10.47 3.07 -7.06
C GLU A 161 -10.12 3.31 -8.54
N GLU A 162 -9.77 4.54 -8.93
CA GLU A 162 -9.32 4.86 -10.28
C GLU A 162 -8.08 4.06 -10.70
N TRP A 163 -7.10 3.94 -9.80
CA TRP A 163 -5.88 3.21 -10.09
C TRP A 163 -6.13 1.71 -10.29
N VAL A 164 -6.91 1.07 -9.41
CA VAL A 164 -7.16 -0.37 -9.51
C VAL A 164 -8.06 -0.74 -10.67
N GLU A 165 -8.98 0.13 -11.09
CA GLU A 165 -9.78 -0.06 -12.30
C GLU A 165 -8.91 -0.02 -13.57
N SER A 166 -7.86 0.80 -13.56
CA SER A 166 -6.91 0.93 -14.67
C SER A 166 -5.70 0.00 -14.57
N TYR A 167 -5.60 -0.83 -13.53
CA TYR A 167 -4.44 -1.66 -13.26
C TYR A 167 -4.20 -2.72 -14.34
N LYS A 168 -3.03 -2.67 -14.99
CA LYS A 168 -2.63 -3.57 -16.08
C LYS A 168 -1.26 -4.22 -15.87
N LEU A 169 -0.69 -4.08 -14.69
CA LEU A 169 0.67 -4.57 -14.42
C LEU A 169 0.74 -6.05 -14.06
N GLY A 170 -0.40 -6.70 -13.81
CA GLY A 170 -0.46 -8.11 -13.43
C GLY A 170 -1.84 -8.52 -12.90
N LYS A 171 -1.88 -9.65 -12.21
CA LYS A 171 -3.10 -10.12 -11.55
C LYS A 171 -3.47 -9.23 -10.37
N ILE A 172 -4.77 -8.99 -10.17
CA ILE A 172 -5.29 -8.26 -9.03
C ILE A 172 -6.45 -9.04 -8.38
N LEU A 173 -6.41 -9.17 -7.06
CA LEU A 173 -7.47 -9.77 -6.24
C LEU A 173 -8.09 -8.71 -5.35
N PHE A 174 -9.41 -8.54 -5.43
CA PHE A 174 -10.16 -7.60 -4.60
C PHE A 174 -10.67 -8.28 -3.32
N ILE A 175 -10.36 -7.69 -2.17
CA ILE A 175 -10.89 -8.08 -0.86
C ILE A 175 -11.70 -6.92 -0.28
N ASP A 176 -13.00 -7.13 -0.12
CA ASP A 176 -13.91 -6.16 0.48
C ASP A 176 -13.81 -6.21 2.01
N VAL A 177 -13.17 -5.20 2.59
CA VAL A 177 -12.91 -5.10 4.04
C VAL A 177 -14.16 -4.72 4.83
N ASP A 178 -15.14 -4.09 4.18
CA ASP A 178 -16.39 -3.74 4.85
C ASP A 178 -17.20 -5.00 5.20
N ASN A 179 -17.14 -6.01 4.34
CA ASN A 179 -17.88 -7.27 4.48
C ASN A 179 -17.03 -8.44 5.01
N LEU A 180 -15.69 -8.39 4.87
CA LEU A 180 -14.79 -9.46 5.32
C LEU A 180 -13.92 -9.00 6.49
N LYS A 181 -14.32 -9.36 7.71
CA LYS A 181 -13.60 -9.05 8.96
C LYS A 181 -12.53 -10.12 9.25
N PHE A 182 -11.61 -10.34 8.31
CA PHE A 182 -10.58 -11.38 8.37
C PHE A 182 -9.64 -11.30 9.58
N SER A 183 -9.56 -10.15 10.23
CA SER A 183 -8.78 -9.97 11.48
C SER A 183 -9.52 -10.45 12.74
N GLU A 184 -10.84 -10.62 12.67
CA GLU A 184 -11.71 -10.93 13.80
C GLU A 184 -12.35 -12.33 13.70
N SER A 185 -12.39 -12.92 12.49
CA SER A 185 -13.00 -14.20 12.22
C SER A 185 -12.08 -15.12 11.42
N SER A 186 -11.78 -16.29 11.98
CA SER A 186 -11.03 -17.35 11.29
C SER A 186 -11.74 -17.89 10.06
N GLU A 187 -13.07 -17.93 10.06
CA GLU A 187 -13.89 -18.34 8.92
C GLU A 187 -13.73 -17.35 7.76
N GLN A 188 -13.83 -16.04 8.05
CA GLN A 188 -13.66 -15.00 7.03
C GLN A 188 -12.22 -14.91 6.52
N LEU A 189 -11.23 -15.20 7.37
CA LEU A 189 -9.85 -15.36 6.92
C LEU A 189 -9.72 -16.57 5.99
N GLY A 190 -10.41 -17.67 6.27
CA GLY A 190 -10.48 -18.85 5.39
C GLY A 190 -10.94 -18.50 3.98
N ILE A 191 -12.00 -17.68 3.86
CA ILE A 191 -12.49 -17.19 2.56
C ILE A 191 -11.42 -16.40 1.81
N VAL A 192 -10.67 -15.54 2.51
CA VAL A 192 -9.58 -14.78 1.88
C VAL A 192 -8.45 -15.70 1.40
N ILE A 193 -8.07 -16.69 2.20
CA ILE A 193 -7.05 -17.69 1.86
C ILE A 193 -7.46 -18.49 0.62
N GLU A 194 -8.71 -18.94 0.54
CA GLU A 194 -9.24 -19.65 -0.62
C GLU A 194 -9.19 -18.79 -1.90
N LYS A 195 -9.60 -17.51 -1.81
CA LYS A 195 -9.50 -16.57 -2.94
C LYS A 195 -8.06 -16.38 -3.41
N VAL A 196 -7.11 -16.24 -2.48
CA VAL A 196 -5.67 -16.12 -2.81
C VAL A 196 -5.15 -17.38 -3.49
N ASN A 197 -5.51 -18.56 -2.97
CA ASN A 197 -5.16 -19.84 -3.60
C ASN A 197 -5.70 -19.98 -5.03
N ALA A 198 -6.96 -19.60 -5.22
CA ALA A 198 -7.60 -19.67 -6.54
C ALA A 198 -6.88 -18.76 -7.57
N GLU A 199 -6.46 -17.56 -7.15
CA GLU A 199 -5.71 -16.64 -8.04
C GLU A 199 -4.30 -17.12 -8.37
N LEU A 200 -3.63 -17.77 -7.41
CA LEU A 200 -2.25 -18.23 -7.59
C LEU A 200 -2.15 -19.54 -8.38
N HIS A 201 -3.06 -20.48 -8.14
CA HIS A 201 -2.97 -21.85 -8.64
C HIS A 201 -4.07 -22.23 -9.63
N GLY A 202 -5.05 -21.34 -9.85
CA GLY A 202 -6.26 -21.64 -10.57
C GLY A 202 -7.26 -22.45 -9.73
N LEU A 203 -8.49 -22.57 -10.25
CA LEU A 203 -9.54 -23.36 -9.59
C LEU A 203 -9.38 -24.88 -9.86
N PHE A 204 -8.49 -25.26 -10.80
CA PHE A 204 -8.19 -26.65 -11.18
C PHE A 204 -6.77 -26.79 -11.71
#